data_386a15cdb881ba1a19248c2f34cacea6
#
_entry.id   386a15cdb881ba1a19248c2f34cacea6
#
_cell.length_a   1.000
_cell.length_b   1.000
_cell.length_c   1.000
_cell.angle_alpha   90.00
_cell.angle_beta   90.00
_cell.angle_gamma   90.00
#
_symmetry.space_group_name_H-M   'P 1'
#
loop_
_entity.id
_entity.type
_entity.pdbx_description
1 polymer ?
#
loop_
_entity_poly.entity_id
_entity_poly.type
_entity_poly.pdbx_seq_one_letter_code
_entity_poly.pdbx_strand_id
1 'polypeptide(L)'
;MNFVNNTDALIIDMRRNGGGNPAMVALVCSYLFGPDPVHLNDLYWREGNRTEEFWTRKEVNGRRYLNKDVYVLTSKRTFSGAEEFTYNLKNLKRATIIGETTGGGAHPGGSFRISEHFGMFVPTGRAISPITKTNWEGTGVTPDIMVPPDQALLTARLLALKKSLTTLTNPDFKEDVQEEIDKLEKEMTSLKTKS
;
A
#
# COMPACT_ATOMS: atom_id res chain seq x y z
N MET A 1 3.32 13.84 -6.97
CA MET A 1 4.59 13.49 -6.29
C MET A 1 5.47 14.70 -5.99
N ASN A 2 5.47 15.77 -6.79
CA ASN A 2 6.31 16.95 -6.51
C ASN A 2 6.11 17.54 -5.10
N PHE A 3 4.88 17.55 -4.59
CA PHE A 3 4.56 18.04 -3.25
C PHE A 3 5.28 17.27 -2.12
N VAL A 4 5.38 15.96 -2.23
CA VAL A 4 6.00 15.10 -1.19
C VAL A 4 7.46 14.74 -1.47
N ASN A 5 8.01 15.16 -2.60
CA ASN A 5 9.34 14.70 -3.01
C ASN A 5 10.48 15.10 -2.06
N ASN A 6 10.31 16.17 -1.31
CA ASN A 6 11.34 16.68 -0.38
C ASN A 6 11.16 16.16 1.07
N THR A 7 10.17 15.31 1.34
CA THR A 7 10.00 14.67 2.65
C THR A 7 10.97 13.49 2.81
N ASP A 8 11.32 13.14 4.04
CA ASP A 8 12.23 12.03 4.35
C ASP A 8 11.52 10.67 4.38
N ALA A 9 10.22 10.66 4.66
CA ALA A 9 9.37 9.48 4.62
C ALA A 9 8.00 9.81 4.01
N LEU A 10 7.36 8.81 3.41
CA LEU A 10 6.03 8.90 2.83
C LEU A 10 5.11 7.87 3.48
N ILE A 11 3.99 8.33 4.02
CA ILE A 11 2.92 7.48 4.53
C ILE A 11 1.75 7.51 3.56
N ILE A 12 1.34 6.34 3.06
CA ILE A 12 0.22 6.18 2.13
C ILE A 12 -0.91 5.46 2.88
N ASP A 13 -2.01 6.17 3.11
CA ASP A 13 -3.14 5.64 3.87
C ASP A 13 -4.14 4.93 2.95
N MET A 14 -4.11 3.59 2.98
CA MET A 14 -5.03 2.72 2.24
C MET A 14 -6.15 2.13 3.12
N ARG A 15 -6.24 2.50 4.39
CA ARG A 15 -7.21 1.91 5.35
C ARG A 15 -8.67 2.03 4.92
N ARG A 16 -9.02 2.99 4.08
CA ARG A 16 -10.37 3.22 3.57
C ARG A 16 -10.45 3.14 2.05
N ASN A 17 -9.45 2.58 1.39
CA ASN A 17 -9.40 2.47 -0.06
C ASN A 17 -9.93 1.10 -0.50
N GLY A 18 -11.06 1.11 -1.22
CA GLY A 18 -11.73 -0.10 -1.73
C GLY A 18 -11.19 -0.58 -3.09
N GLY A 19 -10.13 0.05 -3.61
CA GLY A 19 -9.51 -0.35 -4.87
C GLY A 19 -9.75 0.63 -6.02
N GLY A 20 -9.52 0.16 -7.24
CA GLY A 20 -9.61 0.98 -8.43
C GLY A 20 -8.94 0.35 -9.65
N ASN A 21 -8.56 1.17 -10.59
CA ASN A 21 -8.03 0.76 -11.88
C ASN A 21 -6.57 0.27 -11.76
N PRO A 22 -6.21 -0.93 -12.26
CA PRO A 22 -4.84 -1.47 -12.22
C PRO A 22 -3.80 -0.59 -12.93
N ALA A 23 -4.18 0.10 -14.02
CA ALA A 23 -3.28 1.04 -14.68
C ALA A 23 -2.94 2.26 -13.81
N MET A 24 -3.85 2.66 -12.90
CA MET A 24 -3.57 3.69 -11.89
C MET A 24 -2.65 3.15 -10.80
N VAL A 25 -2.83 1.91 -10.36
CA VAL A 25 -1.90 1.24 -9.44
C VAL A 25 -0.49 1.24 -10.05
N ALA A 26 -0.34 0.81 -11.30
CA ALA A 26 0.94 0.80 -12.01
C ALA A 26 1.55 2.21 -12.13
N LEU A 27 0.72 3.24 -12.41
CA LEU A 27 1.19 4.63 -12.46
C LEU A 27 1.70 5.11 -11.10
N VAL A 28 0.97 4.87 -10.02
CA VAL A 28 1.40 5.30 -8.67
C VAL A 28 2.67 4.56 -8.25
N CYS A 29 2.74 3.25 -8.47
CA CYS A 29 3.95 2.47 -8.26
C CYS A 29 5.14 3.03 -9.04
N SER A 30 4.94 3.51 -10.28
CA SER A 30 6.02 4.06 -11.11
C SER A 30 6.74 5.25 -10.46
N TYR A 31 6.10 5.97 -9.57
CA TYR A 31 6.76 7.04 -8.81
C TYR A 31 7.64 6.54 -7.66
N LEU A 32 7.47 5.29 -7.25
CA LEU A 32 8.18 4.69 -6.12
C LEU A 32 9.38 3.82 -6.55
N PHE A 33 9.51 3.55 -7.85
CA PHE A 33 10.60 2.76 -8.44
C PHE A 33 11.41 3.59 -9.44
N GLY A 34 12.59 3.11 -9.80
CA GLY A 34 13.46 3.70 -10.83
C GLY A 34 12.85 3.67 -12.23
N PRO A 35 13.61 4.14 -13.24
CA PRO A 35 13.14 4.16 -14.64
C PRO A 35 13.09 2.77 -15.29
N ASP A 36 13.80 1.80 -14.75
CA ASP A 36 13.76 0.44 -15.26
C ASP A 36 12.40 -0.19 -14.96
N PRO A 37 11.69 -0.74 -15.96
CA PRO A 37 10.38 -1.30 -15.76
C PRO A 37 10.39 -2.47 -14.77
N VAL A 38 9.53 -2.39 -13.77
CA VAL A 38 9.31 -3.44 -12.76
C VAL A 38 7.98 -4.11 -13.04
N HIS A 39 7.97 -5.44 -13.15
CA HIS A 39 6.76 -6.22 -13.32
C HIS A 39 6.00 -6.26 -11.99
N LEU A 40 4.77 -5.75 -11.99
CA LEU A 40 3.97 -5.59 -10.77
C LEU A 40 2.98 -6.72 -10.59
N ASN A 41 2.15 -6.96 -11.60
CA ASN A 41 1.03 -7.89 -11.53
C ASN A 41 0.57 -8.28 -12.93
N ASP A 42 -0.05 -9.46 -13.04
CA ASP A 42 -0.77 -9.91 -14.22
C ASP A 42 -2.26 -10.06 -13.90
N LEU A 43 -3.12 -9.72 -14.85
CA LEU A 43 -4.52 -10.08 -14.82
C LEU A 43 -4.80 -11.14 -15.90
N TYR A 44 -5.04 -12.35 -15.48
CA TYR A 44 -5.55 -13.40 -16.37
C TYR A 44 -7.06 -13.29 -16.50
N TRP A 45 -7.55 -13.25 -17.73
CA TRP A 45 -8.96 -13.22 -18.08
C TRP A 45 -9.37 -14.53 -18.71
N ARG A 46 -10.41 -15.18 -18.18
CA ARG A 46 -10.93 -16.43 -18.70
C ARG A 46 -11.46 -16.26 -20.12
N GLU A 47 -12.15 -15.16 -20.38
CA GLU A 47 -12.61 -14.81 -21.72
C GLU A 47 -11.40 -14.51 -22.62
N GLY A 48 -11.32 -15.23 -23.74
CA GLY A 48 -10.19 -15.12 -24.67
C GLY A 48 -8.87 -15.72 -24.17
N ASN A 49 -8.84 -16.33 -22.98
CA ASN A 49 -7.63 -16.93 -22.39
C ASN A 49 -6.42 -15.99 -22.49
N ARG A 50 -6.61 -14.73 -22.10
CA ARG A 50 -5.60 -13.67 -22.24
C ARG A 50 -5.03 -13.25 -20.91
N THR A 51 -3.77 -12.87 -20.92
CA THR A 51 -3.09 -12.23 -19.78
C THR A 51 -2.75 -10.79 -20.14
N GLU A 52 -3.00 -9.88 -19.21
CA GLU A 52 -2.65 -8.47 -19.28
C GLU A 52 -1.61 -8.18 -18.21
N GLU A 53 -0.44 -7.72 -18.63
CA GLU A 53 0.68 -7.46 -17.74
C GLU A 53 0.71 -5.99 -17.31
N PHE A 54 0.98 -5.74 -16.03
CA PHE A 54 1.13 -4.40 -15.47
C PHE A 54 2.55 -4.17 -14.99
N TRP A 55 3.16 -3.14 -15.55
CA TRP A 55 4.54 -2.75 -15.30
C TRP A 55 4.63 -1.30 -14.85
N THR A 56 5.67 -0.97 -14.09
CA THR A 56 6.01 0.44 -13.87
C THR A 56 6.41 1.11 -15.18
N ARG A 57 6.10 2.41 -15.28
CA ARG A 57 6.39 3.21 -16.49
C ARG A 57 7.83 3.68 -16.45
N LYS A 58 8.50 3.62 -17.61
CA LYS A 58 9.84 4.17 -17.79
C LYS A 58 9.88 5.68 -17.56
N GLU A 59 8.83 6.38 -17.95
CA GLU A 59 8.69 7.84 -17.82
C GLU A 59 7.48 8.19 -16.98
N VAL A 60 7.61 9.19 -16.12
CA VAL A 60 6.55 9.78 -15.32
C VAL A 60 6.70 11.30 -15.26
N ASN A 61 5.60 12.01 -15.16
CA ASN A 61 5.62 13.46 -15.02
C ASN A 61 6.05 13.87 -13.62
N GLY A 62 7.14 14.63 -13.51
CA GLY A 62 7.67 15.10 -12.22
C GLY A 62 8.68 14.12 -11.60
N ARG A 63 8.94 14.29 -10.32
CA ARG A 63 10.01 13.56 -9.62
C ARG A 63 9.51 12.24 -9.04
N ARG A 64 10.37 11.22 -9.06
CA ARG A 64 10.17 9.95 -8.38
C ARG A 64 10.55 10.05 -6.91
N TYR A 65 9.94 9.22 -6.08
CA TYR A 65 10.24 9.10 -4.65
C TYR A 65 11.12 7.88 -4.42
N LEU A 66 12.43 8.05 -4.65
CA LEU A 66 13.42 6.96 -4.60
C LEU A 66 14.23 7.02 -3.29
N ASN A 67 14.73 5.85 -2.86
CA ASN A 67 15.69 5.71 -1.75
C ASN A 67 15.22 6.33 -0.41
N LYS A 68 13.94 6.49 -0.23
CA LYS A 68 13.29 6.99 0.97
C LYS A 68 12.25 6.01 1.46
N ASP A 69 11.96 6.06 2.74
CA ASP A 69 11.00 5.15 3.34
C ASP A 69 9.58 5.41 2.86
N VAL A 70 8.88 4.31 2.62
CA VAL A 70 7.45 4.31 2.32
C VAL A 70 6.74 3.38 3.28
N TYR A 71 5.70 3.88 3.92
CA TYR A 71 4.81 3.13 4.79
C TYR A 71 3.43 3.09 4.15
N VAL A 72 2.79 1.92 4.14
CA VAL A 72 1.41 1.76 3.66
C VAL A 72 0.55 1.31 4.82
N LEU A 73 -0.50 2.09 5.11
CA LEU A 73 -1.43 1.75 6.18
C LEU A 73 -2.60 0.95 5.62
N THR A 74 -2.92 -0.17 6.26
CA THR A 74 -3.97 -1.10 5.83
C THR A 74 -5.02 -1.37 6.91
N SER A 75 -6.20 -1.79 6.48
CA SER A 75 -7.25 -2.33 7.33
C SER A 75 -8.01 -3.43 6.58
N LYS A 76 -8.94 -4.09 7.24
CA LYS A 76 -9.89 -5.05 6.61
C LYS A 76 -10.72 -4.43 5.49
N ARG A 77 -10.79 -3.09 5.41
CA ARG A 77 -11.51 -2.35 4.35
C ARG A 77 -10.63 -2.02 3.14
N THR A 78 -9.32 -2.20 3.23
CA THR A 78 -8.41 -2.13 2.08
C THR A 78 -8.75 -3.29 1.15
N PHE A 79 -9.10 -3.01 -0.13
CA PHE A 79 -9.65 -4.03 -1.01
C PHE A 79 -9.22 -3.87 -2.48
N SER A 80 -9.23 -4.98 -3.26
CA SER A 80 -9.05 -4.98 -4.72
C SER A 80 -7.75 -4.24 -5.16
N GLY A 81 -7.81 -3.23 -6.03
CA GLY A 81 -6.65 -2.47 -6.50
C GLY A 81 -5.81 -1.82 -5.39
N ALA A 82 -6.39 -1.54 -4.20
CA ALA A 82 -5.60 -1.07 -3.06
C ALA A 82 -4.79 -2.20 -2.42
N GLU A 83 -5.32 -3.43 -2.48
CA GLU A 83 -4.57 -4.62 -2.08
C GLU A 83 -3.47 -4.95 -3.09
N GLU A 84 -3.76 -4.83 -4.39
CA GLU A 84 -2.77 -4.98 -5.46
C GLU A 84 -1.57 -4.05 -5.22
N PHE A 85 -1.83 -2.75 -4.98
CA PHE A 85 -0.80 -1.78 -4.63
C PHE A 85 0.03 -2.23 -3.42
N THR A 86 -0.65 -2.62 -2.35
CA THR A 86 -0.03 -3.07 -1.10
C THR A 86 0.80 -4.34 -1.30
N TYR A 87 0.25 -5.33 -2.02
CA TYR A 87 0.87 -6.61 -2.30
C TYR A 87 2.13 -6.46 -3.15
N ASN A 88 2.05 -5.61 -4.19
CA ASN A 88 3.20 -5.30 -5.04
C ASN A 88 4.33 -4.67 -4.23
N LEU A 89 4.04 -3.62 -3.45
CA LEU A 89 5.08 -2.94 -2.67
C LEU A 89 5.68 -3.82 -1.58
N LYS A 90 4.87 -4.67 -0.94
CA LYS A 90 5.34 -5.63 0.05
C LYS A 90 6.31 -6.65 -0.57
N ASN A 91 5.89 -7.33 -1.64
CA ASN A 91 6.69 -8.40 -2.25
C ASN A 91 7.96 -7.86 -2.94
N LEU A 92 7.91 -6.64 -3.44
CA LEU A 92 9.07 -5.92 -3.99
C LEU A 92 9.93 -5.25 -2.90
N LYS A 93 9.56 -5.39 -1.61
CA LYS A 93 10.27 -4.81 -0.46
C LYS A 93 10.44 -3.27 -0.59
N ARG A 94 9.47 -2.61 -1.20
CA ARG A 94 9.51 -1.17 -1.43
C ARG A 94 8.86 -0.35 -0.31
N ALA A 95 7.95 -0.95 0.43
CA ALA A 95 7.25 -0.30 1.54
C ALA A 95 7.12 -1.25 2.73
N THR A 96 7.02 -0.66 3.92
CA THR A 96 6.61 -1.35 5.15
C THR A 96 5.09 -1.24 5.29
N ILE A 97 4.41 -2.36 5.43
CA ILE A 97 2.96 -2.43 5.55
C ILE A 97 2.58 -2.48 7.03
N ILE A 98 1.68 -1.57 7.44
CA ILE A 98 1.31 -1.39 8.86
C ILE A 98 -0.21 -1.36 8.99
N GLY A 99 -0.77 -2.15 9.89
CA GLY A 99 -2.21 -2.17 10.17
C GLY A 99 -2.78 -3.56 10.32
N GLU A 100 -3.94 -3.80 9.73
CA GLU A 100 -4.60 -5.11 9.69
C GLU A 100 -4.38 -5.80 8.33
N THR A 101 -4.58 -7.11 8.32
CA THR A 101 -4.75 -7.88 7.08
C THR A 101 -5.92 -7.32 6.27
N THR A 102 -5.72 -7.19 4.97
CA THR A 102 -6.69 -6.59 4.04
C THR A 102 -7.88 -7.53 3.72
N GLY A 103 -8.83 -7.07 2.93
CA GLY A 103 -10.11 -7.75 2.73
C GLY A 103 -10.07 -9.04 1.89
N GLY A 104 -9.10 -9.20 0.99
CA GLY A 104 -8.91 -10.45 0.25
C GLY A 104 -9.69 -10.56 -1.07
N GLY A 105 -9.66 -9.52 -1.92
CA GLY A 105 -10.31 -9.53 -3.23
C GLY A 105 -9.33 -9.36 -4.38
N ALA A 106 -8.91 -10.47 -5.01
CA ALA A 106 -7.94 -10.49 -6.11
C ALA A 106 -8.54 -10.95 -7.46
N HIS A 107 -9.82 -11.23 -7.49
CA HIS A 107 -10.48 -11.73 -8.69
C HIS A 107 -11.39 -10.67 -9.31
N PRO A 108 -10.92 -9.92 -10.34
CA PRO A 108 -11.74 -8.95 -11.03
C PRO A 108 -12.87 -9.63 -11.83
N GLY A 109 -13.95 -8.89 -12.02
CA GLY A 109 -15.12 -9.37 -12.75
C GLY A 109 -16.10 -8.26 -13.04
N GLY A 110 -17.34 -8.64 -13.29
CA GLY A 110 -18.43 -7.73 -13.62
C GLY A 110 -19.73 -8.07 -12.89
N SER A 111 -20.62 -7.09 -12.84
CA SER A 111 -21.98 -7.31 -12.37
C SER A 111 -22.88 -7.72 -13.52
N PHE A 112 -23.54 -8.85 -13.38
CA PHE A 112 -24.47 -9.41 -14.37
C PHE A 112 -25.89 -9.33 -13.82
N ARG A 113 -26.81 -8.85 -14.64
CA ARG A 113 -28.23 -8.86 -14.31
C ARG A 113 -28.77 -10.28 -14.55
N ILE A 114 -29.34 -10.88 -13.50
CA ILE A 114 -29.92 -12.24 -13.56
C ILE A 114 -31.42 -12.17 -13.82
N SER A 115 -32.11 -11.20 -13.20
CA SER A 115 -33.53 -10.95 -13.39
C SER A 115 -33.84 -9.47 -13.22
N GLU A 116 -35.12 -9.11 -13.20
CA GLU A 116 -35.57 -7.73 -13.01
C GLU A 116 -35.09 -7.14 -11.67
N HIS A 117 -35.00 -7.97 -10.64
CA HIS A 117 -34.71 -7.55 -9.27
C HIS A 117 -33.36 -8.02 -8.73
N PHE A 118 -32.63 -8.87 -9.47
CA PHE A 118 -31.39 -9.46 -9.00
C PHE A 118 -30.22 -9.26 -9.97
N GLY A 119 -29.11 -8.87 -9.42
CA GLY A 119 -27.81 -8.86 -10.06
C GLY A 119 -26.80 -9.67 -9.24
N MET A 120 -25.76 -10.14 -9.89
CA MET A 120 -24.68 -10.88 -9.25
C MET A 120 -23.33 -10.40 -9.79
N PHE A 121 -22.37 -10.19 -8.90
CA PHE A 121 -20.99 -10.03 -9.31
C PHE A 121 -20.39 -11.41 -9.61
N VAL A 122 -19.81 -11.55 -10.81
CA VAL A 122 -19.15 -12.79 -11.23
C VAL A 122 -17.70 -12.50 -11.55
N PRO A 123 -16.75 -13.09 -10.82
CA PRO A 123 -15.33 -13.01 -11.17
C PRO A 123 -15.06 -13.69 -12.51
N THR A 124 -14.42 -12.99 -13.43
CA THR A 124 -14.06 -13.50 -14.77
C THR A 124 -12.56 -13.49 -15.01
N GLY A 125 -11.81 -12.94 -14.07
CA GLY A 125 -10.35 -12.87 -14.08
C GLY A 125 -9.75 -13.18 -12.71
N ARG A 126 -8.42 -13.21 -12.68
CA ARG A 126 -7.65 -13.33 -11.45
C ARG A 126 -6.34 -12.58 -11.55
N ALA A 127 -5.90 -11.99 -10.46
CA ALA A 127 -4.57 -11.45 -10.34
C ALA A 127 -3.53 -12.57 -10.19
N ILE A 128 -2.33 -12.37 -10.72
CA ILE A 128 -1.19 -13.29 -10.58
C ILE A 128 0.07 -12.44 -10.34
N SER A 129 0.64 -12.54 -9.15
CA SER A 129 1.89 -11.87 -8.88
C SER A 129 3.05 -12.54 -9.62
N PRO A 130 3.90 -11.80 -10.31
CA PRO A 130 5.08 -12.36 -10.97
C PRO A 130 6.12 -12.91 -9.99
N ILE A 131 6.05 -12.51 -8.71
CA ILE A 131 6.98 -12.92 -7.65
C ILE A 131 6.47 -14.19 -6.96
N THR A 132 5.25 -14.14 -6.40
CA THR A 132 4.70 -15.23 -5.58
C THR A 132 3.98 -16.29 -6.40
N LYS A 133 3.69 -16.02 -7.68
CA LYS A 133 2.90 -16.86 -8.60
C LYS A 133 1.48 -17.14 -8.10
N THR A 134 1.01 -16.39 -7.13
CA THR A 134 -0.32 -16.43 -6.54
C THR A 134 -0.87 -15.02 -6.35
N ASN A 135 -1.88 -14.85 -5.54
CA ASN A 135 -2.51 -13.57 -5.22
C ASN A 135 -3.05 -13.57 -3.77
N TRP A 136 -3.84 -12.55 -3.43
CA TRP A 136 -4.39 -12.30 -2.09
C TRP A 136 -5.88 -12.68 -1.96
N GLU A 137 -6.46 -13.41 -2.91
CA GLU A 137 -7.88 -13.84 -2.85
C GLU A 137 -8.16 -14.65 -1.58
N GLY A 138 -9.20 -14.25 -0.85
CA GLY A 138 -9.66 -14.91 0.37
C GLY A 138 -8.71 -14.83 1.58
N THR A 139 -7.47 -14.39 1.39
CA THR A 139 -6.45 -14.31 2.45
C THR A 139 -6.10 -12.90 2.87
N GLY A 140 -6.26 -11.94 1.95
CA GLY A 140 -5.78 -10.57 2.13
C GLY A 140 -4.25 -10.46 2.09
N VAL A 141 -3.79 -9.24 2.27
CA VAL A 141 -2.37 -8.90 2.42
C VAL A 141 -2.07 -8.72 3.91
N THR A 142 -1.32 -9.65 4.49
CA THR A 142 -0.88 -9.54 5.89
C THR A 142 0.13 -8.42 6.03
N PRO A 143 -0.02 -7.48 6.98
CA PRO A 143 0.96 -6.41 7.20
C PRO A 143 2.29 -6.95 7.73
N ASP A 144 3.35 -6.13 7.63
CA ASP A 144 4.64 -6.42 8.25
C ASP A 144 4.62 -6.10 9.75
N ILE A 145 3.82 -5.09 10.11
CA ILE A 145 3.58 -4.69 11.50
C ILE A 145 2.07 -4.70 11.74
N MET A 146 1.62 -5.71 12.48
CA MET A 146 0.20 -5.87 12.80
C MET A 146 -0.18 -5.00 14.00
N VAL A 147 -1.08 -4.06 13.76
CA VAL A 147 -1.65 -3.18 14.78
C VAL A 147 -3.12 -2.86 14.43
N PRO A 148 -3.94 -2.46 15.40
CA PRO A 148 -5.26 -1.90 15.11
C PRO A 148 -5.19 -0.74 14.11
N PRO A 149 -6.20 -0.55 13.24
CA PRO A 149 -6.13 0.44 12.16
C PRO A 149 -6.08 1.89 12.67
N ASP A 150 -6.58 2.18 13.84
CA ASP A 150 -6.47 3.48 14.51
C ASP A 150 -5.05 3.78 15.00
N GLN A 151 -4.25 2.75 15.32
CA GLN A 151 -2.86 2.87 15.74
C GLN A 151 -1.88 2.87 14.56
N ALA A 152 -2.29 2.50 13.34
CA ALA A 152 -1.40 2.33 12.20
C ALA A 152 -0.65 3.62 11.81
N LEU A 153 -1.36 4.76 11.79
CA LEU A 153 -0.74 6.05 11.47
C LEU A 153 0.30 6.47 12.52
N LEU A 154 -0.05 6.29 13.78
CA LEU A 154 0.85 6.62 14.90
C LEU A 154 2.11 5.76 14.86
N THR A 155 1.95 4.46 14.59
CA THR A 155 3.07 3.53 14.42
C THR A 155 3.99 3.94 13.26
N ALA A 156 3.42 4.28 12.09
CA ALA A 156 4.20 4.72 10.93
C ALA A 156 4.97 6.02 11.22
N ARG A 157 4.33 6.99 11.88
CA ARG A 157 4.98 8.25 12.28
C ARG A 157 6.15 7.99 13.22
N LEU A 158 5.96 7.17 14.24
CA LEU A 158 7.03 6.81 15.18
C LEU A 158 8.22 6.16 14.48
N LEU A 159 7.98 5.23 13.56
CA LEU A 159 9.05 4.58 12.80
C LEU A 159 9.80 5.59 11.93
N ALA A 160 9.08 6.45 11.23
CA ALA A 160 9.69 7.48 10.38
C ALA A 160 10.54 8.46 11.20
N LEU A 161 10.03 8.98 12.31
CA LEU A 161 10.74 9.93 13.16
C LEU A 161 11.96 9.31 13.84
N LYS A 162 11.83 8.07 14.38
CA LYS A 162 12.96 7.36 14.97
C LYS A 162 14.09 7.12 13.97
N LYS A 163 13.75 6.79 12.72
CA LYS A 163 14.74 6.64 11.67
C LYS A 163 15.37 7.98 11.28
N SER A 164 14.56 9.02 11.10
CA SER A 164 15.05 10.39 10.82
C SER A 164 16.02 10.86 11.89
N LEU A 165 15.75 10.61 13.17
CA LEU A 165 16.60 10.98 14.29
C LEU A 165 18.03 10.40 14.17
N THR A 166 18.19 9.23 13.56
CA THR A 166 19.51 8.60 13.36
C THR A 166 20.37 9.31 12.33
N THR A 167 19.78 10.07 11.42
CA THR A 167 20.46 10.75 10.31
C THR A 167 20.59 12.26 10.50
N LEU A 168 19.80 12.84 11.41
CA LEU A 168 19.86 14.25 11.73
C LEU A 168 21.21 14.62 12.38
N THR A 169 21.79 15.74 11.97
CA THR A 169 23.05 16.25 12.51
C THR A 169 22.85 17.52 13.36
N ASN A 170 21.83 18.33 13.05
CA ASN A 170 21.52 19.55 13.79
C ASN A 170 20.93 19.21 15.17
N PRO A 171 21.54 19.71 16.29
CA PRO A 171 21.07 19.42 17.64
C PRO A 171 19.64 19.89 17.91
N ASP A 172 19.28 21.11 17.47
CA ASP A 172 17.95 21.70 17.72
C ASP A 172 16.85 20.86 17.06
N PHE A 173 17.07 20.44 15.80
CA PHE A 173 16.14 19.54 15.13
C PHE A 173 16.07 18.14 15.76
N LYS A 174 17.15 17.66 16.36
CA LYS A 174 17.13 16.40 17.12
C LYS A 174 16.23 16.51 18.35
N GLU A 175 16.32 17.63 19.07
CA GLU A 175 15.50 17.89 20.26
C GLU A 175 14.01 17.95 19.86
N ASP A 176 13.66 18.74 18.84
CA ASP A 176 12.28 18.82 18.33
C ASP A 176 11.72 17.45 17.92
N VAL A 177 12.51 16.64 17.20
CA VAL A 177 12.08 15.30 16.76
C VAL A 177 11.95 14.36 17.96
N GLN A 178 12.84 14.44 18.95
CA GLN A 178 12.76 13.63 20.17
C GLN A 178 11.50 13.97 20.99
N GLU A 179 11.20 15.25 21.15
CA GLU A 179 9.98 15.69 21.84
C GLU A 179 8.71 15.15 21.17
N GLU A 180 8.66 15.19 19.82
CA GLU A 180 7.52 14.63 19.08
C GLU A 180 7.44 13.10 19.23
N ILE A 181 8.56 12.39 19.25
CA ILE A 181 8.60 10.93 19.53
C ILE A 181 8.01 10.65 20.91
N ASP A 182 8.46 11.36 21.95
CA ASP A 182 8.03 11.16 23.33
C ASP A 182 6.53 11.41 23.50
N LYS A 183 6.00 12.43 22.80
CA LYS A 183 4.58 12.73 22.76
C LYS A 183 3.77 11.61 22.10
N LEU A 184 4.21 11.11 20.94
CA LEU A 184 3.54 10.03 20.22
C LEU A 184 3.61 8.69 20.99
N GLU A 185 4.69 8.43 21.73
CA GLU A 185 4.81 7.25 22.59
C GLU A 185 3.83 7.28 23.77
N LYS A 186 3.63 8.45 24.37
CA LYS A 186 2.61 8.65 25.42
C LYS A 186 1.18 8.42 24.85
N GLU A 187 0.91 8.94 23.65
CA GLU A 187 -0.37 8.73 22.98
C GLU A 187 -0.61 7.24 22.70
N MET A 188 0.38 6.54 22.18
CA MET A 188 0.30 5.10 21.93
C MET A 188 0.05 4.30 23.21
N THR A 189 0.69 4.66 24.32
CA THR A 189 0.48 4.01 25.60
C THR A 189 -0.95 4.21 26.08
N SER A 190 -1.50 5.41 25.92
CA SER A 190 -2.88 5.73 26.32
C SER A 190 -3.94 4.98 25.49
N LEU A 191 -3.67 4.70 24.21
CA LEU A 191 -4.55 3.90 23.36
C LEU A 191 -4.56 2.41 23.77
N LYS A 192 -3.41 1.87 24.16
CA LYS A 192 -3.31 0.47 24.63
C LYS A 192 -4.02 0.20 25.96
N THR A 193 -4.16 1.23 26.80
CA THR A 193 -4.88 1.08 28.11
C THR A 193 -6.39 1.22 27.97
N LYS A 194 -6.91 1.63 26.82
CA LYS A 194 -8.34 1.82 26.54
C LYS A 194 -8.97 0.69 25.70
N SER A 195 -8.16 -0.21 25.15
CA SER A 195 -8.56 -1.38 24.36
C SER A 195 -8.51 -2.65 25.19
#